data_973e67427f0070abb3e7c1903c8fe154
#
_entry.id   973e67427f0070abb3e7c1903c8fe154
#
_cell.length_a   1.000
_cell.length_b   1.000
_cell.length_c   1.000
_cell.angle_alpha   90.00
_cell.angle_beta   90.00
_cell.angle_gamma   90.00
#
_symmetry.space_group_name_H-M   'P 1'
#
loop_
_entity.id
_entity.type
_entity.pdbx_description
1 polymer ?
#
loop_
_entity_poly.entity_id
_entity_poly.type
_entity_poly.pdbx_seq_one_letter_code
_entity_poly.pdbx_strand_id
1 'polypeptide(L)'
;MARVTVEDCVEKVPNRFQLVLLAAHRARVIREGAAITIDRDNDKDPVVALREIADETVDLDVIRDSLVSGLQEVRPNEEAEREEDRRALAAAPVSSEEEVLRAYQVELESAREERF
;
A
#
# COMPACT_ATOMS: atom_id res chain seq x y z
N MET A 1 -9.46 16.42 30.78
CA MET A 1 -8.54 16.41 29.66
C MET A 1 -7.67 15.17 29.72
N ALA A 2 -7.93 14.21 28.87
CA ALA A 2 -7.08 13.03 28.79
C ALA A 2 -5.76 13.42 28.12
N ARG A 3 -4.68 13.37 28.85
CA ARG A 3 -3.34 13.47 28.25
C ARG A 3 -2.86 12.07 27.91
N VAL A 4 -2.68 11.85 26.63
CA VAL A 4 -1.89 10.72 26.19
C VAL A 4 -0.45 11.16 26.22
N THR A 5 0.32 10.56 27.08
CA THR A 5 1.77 10.63 26.97
C THR A 5 2.20 9.49 26.07
N VAL A 6 3.02 9.80 25.08
CA VAL A 6 3.65 8.79 24.20
C VAL A 6 4.37 7.72 25.02
N GLU A 7 4.84 8.08 26.20
CA GLU A 7 5.49 7.18 27.16
C GLU A 7 4.61 6.02 27.58
N ASP A 8 3.32 6.25 27.82
CA ASP A 8 2.37 5.18 28.15
C ASP A 8 2.20 4.20 26.97
N CYS A 9 2.22 4.72 25.76
CA CYS A 9 2.15 3.90 24.57
C CYS A 9 3.45 3.12 24.32
N VAL A 10 4.60 3.69 24.62
CA VAL A 10 5.93 3.06 24.45
C VAL A 10 6.10 1.87 25.40
N GLU A 11 5.46 1.86 26.55
CA GLU A 11 5.41 0.69 27.42
C GLU A 11 4.75 -0.52 26.73
N LYS A 12 3.77 -0.28 25.86
CA LYS A 12 3.05 -1.32 25.13
C LYS A 12 3.74 -1.66 23.80
N VAL A 13 4.27 -0.66 23.12
CA VAL A 13 4.99 -0.78 21.86
C VAL A 13 6.36 -0.11 22.02
N PRO A 14 7.41 -0.87 22.36
CA PRO A 14 8.73 -0.31 22.68
C PRO A 14 9.38 0.46 21.51
N ASN A 15 9.09 0.06 20.28
CA ASN A 15 9.61 0.74 19.10
C ASN A 15 8.69 1.91 18.73
N ARG A 16 9.19 3.14 18.86
CA ARG A 16 8.43 4.37 18.55
C ARG A 16 8.00 4.45 17.09
N PHE A 17 8.79 3.93 16.17
CA PHE A 17 8.44 3.90 14.75
C PHE A 17 7.27 2.96 14.46
N GLN A 18 7.25 1.79 15.09
CA GLN A 18 6.10 0.89 15.03
C GLN A 18 4.86 1.53 15.66
N LEU A 19 5.02 2.20 16.80
CA LEU A 19 3.93 2.91 17.46
C LEU A 19 3.28 3.95 16.55
N VAL A 20 4.07 4.75 15.85
CA VAL A 20 3.57 5.75 14.89
C VAL A 20 2.78 5.08 13.78
N LEU A 21 3.29 4.00 13.20
CA LEU A 21 2.62 3.26 12.13
C LEU A 21 1.29 2.65 12.60
N LEU A 22 1.27 2.02 13.76
CA LEU A 22 0.07 1.39 14.33
C LEU A 22 -0.98 2.44 14.69
N ALA A 23 -0.57 3.52 15.33
CA ALA A 23 -1.48 4.62 15.71
C ALA A 23 -2.06 5.32 14.46
N ALA A 24 -1.25 5.57 13.45
CA ALA A 24 -1.70 6.16 12.20
C ALA A 24 -2.68 5.26 11.46
N HIS A 25 -2.42 3.98 11.41
CA HIS A 25 -3.32 3.00 10.81
C HIS A 25 -4.66 2.95 11.55
N ARG A 26 -4.64 2.86 12.88
CA ARG A 26 -5.86 2.87 13.70
C ARG A 26 -6.64 4.17 13.53
N ALA A 27 -5.97 5.31 13.47
CA ALA A 27 -6.61 6.60 13.24
C ALA A 27 -7.36 6.65 11.88
N ARG A 28 -6.77 6.09 10.83
CA ARG A 28 -7.42 5.97 9.52
C ARG A 28 -8.66 5.07 9.58
N VAL A 29 -8.56 3.95 10.27
CA VAL A 29 -9.68 3.02 10.47
C VAL A 29 -10.82 3.69 11.22
N ILE A 30 -10.53 4.47 12.25
CA ILE A 30 -11.52 5.26 12.99
C ILE A 30 -12.18 6.30 12.07
N ARG A 31 -11.38 6.97 11.26
CA ARG A 31 -11.86 7.96 10.30
C ARG A 31 -12.80 7.36 9.25
N GLU A 32 -12.58 6.13 8.88
CA GLU A 32 -13.41 5.37 7.94
C GLU A 32 -14.74 4.90 8.56
N GLY A 33 -14.91 5.04 9.85
CA GLY A 33 -16.15 4.75 10.54
C GLY A 33 -16.10 3.58 11.52
N ALA A 34 -14.92 3.08 11.87
CA ALA A 34 -14.78 2.01 12.86
C ALA A 34 -15.21 2.45 14.26
N ALA A 35 -15.76 1.53 15.03
CA ALA A 35 -16.17 1.78 16.40
C ALA A 35 -14.96 2.12 17.29
N ILE A 36 -15.12 3.14 18.10
CA ILE A 36 -14.13 3.57 19.09
C ILE A 36 -14.34 2.75 20.35
N THR A 37 -13.27 2.25 20.94
CA THR A 37 -13.30 1.42 22.16
C THR A 37 -13.25 2.23 23.44
N ILE A 38 -12.94 3.50 23.36
CA ILE A 38 -12.88 4.47 24.46
C ILE A 38 -13.73 5.69 24.13
N ASP A 39 -14.00 6.51 25.16
CA ASP A 39 -14.69 7.81 24.94
C ASP A 39 -13.77 8.76 24.18
N ARG A 40 -14.31 9.38 23.11
CA ARG A 40 -13.55 10.33 22.27
C ARG A 40 -13.08 11.56 23.04
N ASP A 41 -13.92 12.08 23.94
CA ASP A 41 -13.65 13.28 24.76
C ASP A 41 -13.17 14.49 23.96
N ASN A 42 -13.76 14.68 22.77
CA ASN A 42 -13.42 15.73 21.79
C ASN A 42 -11.98 15.68 21.23
N ASP A 43 -11.30 14.55 21.39
CA ASP A 43 -9.96 14.34 20.83
C ASP A 43 -10.02 14.00 19.34
N LYS A 44 -8.96 14.36 18.64
CA LYS A 44 -8.78 13.99 17.24
C LYS A 44 -8.48 12.49 17.10
N ASP A 45 -8.76 11.95 15.91
CA ASP A 45 -8.60 10.52 15.64
C ASP A 45 -7.21 9.95 16.02
N PRO A 46 -6.07 10.61 15.69
CA PRO A 46 -4.76 10.11 16.13
C PRO A 46 -4.60 10.05 17.65
N VAL A 47 -5.13 11.01 18.38
CA VAL A 47 -5.10 11.04 19.85
C VAL A 47 -5.94 9.94 20.42
N VAL A 48 -7.12 9.70 19.89
CA VAL A 48 -8.00 8.58 20.26
C VAL A 48 -7.30 7.25 20.02
N ALA A 49 -6.64 7.08 18.89
CA ALA A 49 -5.89 5.86 18.57
C ALA A 49 -4.75 5.61 19.56
N LEU A 50 -4.00 6.63 19.95
CA LEU A 50 -2.95 6.52 20.95
C LEU A 50 -3.51 6.16 22.34
N ARG A 51 -4.64 6.74 22.71
CA ARG A 51 -5.31 6.41 23.97
C ARG A 51 -5.82 4.98 24.01
N GLU A 52 -6.37 4.48 22.90
CA GLU A 52 -6.77 3.07 22.79
C GLU A 52 -5.56 2.12 22.95
N ILE A 53 -4.42 2.46 22.39
CA ILE A 53 -3.19 1.68 22.53
C ILE A 53 -2.69 1.72 23.97
N ALA A 54 -2.68 2.89 24.61
CA ALA A 54 -2.24 3.07 25.99
C ALA A 54 -3.12 2.30 26.98
N ASP A 55 -4.44 2.29 26.77
CA ASP A 55 -5.40 1.59 27.63
C ASP A 55 -5.57 0.11 27.27
N GLU A 56 -4.86 -0.39 26.25
CA GLU A 56 -4.95 -1.78 25.78
C GLU A 56 -6.37 -2.24 25.41
N THR A 57 -7.24 -1.31 25.00
CA THR A 57 -8.61 -1.62 24.59
C THR A 57 -8.68 -2.21 23.17
N VAL A 58 -7.64 -2.08 22.39
CA VAL A 58 -7.49 -2.66 21.07
C VAL A 58 -6.38 -3.70 21.06
N ASP A 59 -6.57 -4.75 20.26
CA ASP A 59 -5.56 -5.78 20.08
C ASP A 59 -4.50 -5.28 19.09
N LEU A 60 -3.27 -5.11 19.57
CA LEU A 60 -2.13 -4.66 18.78
C LEU A 60 -1.78 -5.63 17.65
N ASP A 61 -1.94 -6.92 17.88
CA ASP A 61 -1.66 -7.95 16.87
C ASP A 61 -2.64 -7.84 15.71
N VAL A 62 -3.93 -7.59 15.97
CA VAL A 62 -4.96 -7.36 14.95
C VAL A 62 -4.65 -6.11 14.15
N ILE A 63 -4.27 -5.02 14.79
CA ILE A 63 -3.90 -3.77 14.10
C ILE A 63 -2.67 -3.98 13.23
N ARG A 64 -1.68 -4.67 13.74
CA ARG A 64 -0.44 -4.99 13.01
C ARG A 64 -0.72 -5.85 11.77
N ASP A 65 -1.52 -6.89 11.91
CA ASP A 65 -1.91 -7.76 10.80
C ASP A 65 -2.71 -7.00 9.75
N SER A 66 -3.63 -6.15 10.16
CA SER A 66 -4.40 -5.29 9.27
C SER A 66 -3.52 -4.30 8.50
N LEU A 67 -2.54 -3.70 9.16
CA LEU A 67 -1.57 -2.80 8.53
C LEU A 67 -0.73 -3.52 7.48
N VAL A 68 -0.20 -4.68 7.82
CA VAL A 68 0.62 -5.50 6.91
C VAL A 68 -0.21 -5.97 5.72
N SER A 69 -1.42 -6.47 5.93
CA SER A 69 -2.32 -6.90 4.86
C SER A 69 -2.66 -5.77 3.90
N GLY A 70 -2.95 -4.58 4.41
CA GLY A 70 -3.25 -3.40 3.60
C GLY A 70 -2.07 -2.97 2.71
N LEU A 71 -0.85 -3.10 3.21
CA LEU A 71 0.35 -2.81 2.45
C LEU A 71 0.70 -3.92 1.45
N GLN A 72 0.37 -5.17 1.75
CA GLN A 72 0.63 -6.31 0.88
C GLN A 72 -0.32 -6.39 -0.33
N GLU A 73 -1.52 -5.86 -0.26
CA GLU A 73 -2.47 -5.84 -1.38
C GLU A 73 -1.91 -5.13 -2.63
N VAL A 74 -1.02 -4.16 -2.45
CA VAL A 74 -0.40 -3.43 -3.56
C VAL A 74 0.76 -4.22 -4.18
N ARG A 75 1.57 -4.92 -3.36
CA ARG A 75 2.76 -5.66 -3.81
C ARG A 75 2.48 -6.89 -4.68
N PRO A 76 1.51 -7.76 -4.35
CA PRO A 76 1.23 -8.94 -5.17
C PRO A 76 0.83 -8.59 -6.60
N ASN A 77 0.11 -7.48 -6.79
CA ASN A 77 -0.30 -7.03 -8.12
C ASN A 77 0.89 -6.55 -8.94
N GLU A 78 1.79 -5.78 -8.35
CA GLU A 78 3.01 -5.31 -9.05
C GLU A 78 3.93 -6.47 -9.43
N GLU A 79 4.07 -7.45 -8.56
CA GLU A 79 4.89 -8.64 -8.84
C GLU A 79 4.25 -9.51 -9.93
N ALA A 80 2.94 -9.67 -9.90
CA ALA A 80 2.19 -10.41 -10.92
C ALA A 80 2.28 -9.70 -12.29
N GLU A 81 2.12 -8.39 -12.33
CA GLU A 81 2.26 -7.59 -13.55
C GLU A 81 3.69 -7.69 -14.12
N ARG A 82 4.71 -7.59 -13.27
CA ARG A 82 6.11 -7.75 -13.67
C ARG A 82 6.42 -9.16 -14.15
N GLU A 83 5.77 -10.16 -13.60
CA GLU A 83 5.95 -11.54 -14.01
C GLU A 83 5.23 -11.84 -15.33
N GLU A 84 4.05 -11.26 -15.54
CA GLU A 84 3.35 -11.31 -16.83
C GLU A 84 4.14 -10.60 -17.91
N ASP A 85 4.68 -9.41 -17.63
CA ASP A 85 5.54 -8.69 -18.57
C ASP A 85 6.79 -9.48 -18.93
N ARG A 86 7.44 -10.11 -17.94
CA ARG A 86 8.60 -10.98 -18.19
C ARG A 86 8.24 -12.18 -19.04
N ARG A 87 7.09 -12.81 -18.80
CA ARG A 87 6.60 -13.95 -19.60
C ARG A 87 6.26 -13.51 -21.01
N ALA A 88 5.62 -12.36 -21.18
CA ALA A 88 5.32 -11.80 -22.49
C ALA A 88 6.58 -11.50 -23.30
N LEU A 89 7.60 -10.93 -22.66
CA LEU A 89 8.90 -10.67 -23.27
C LEU A 89 9.66 -11.95 -23.62
N ALA A 90 9.61 -12.96 -22.77
CA ALA A 90 10.26 -14.26 -23.02
C ALA A 90 9.53 -15.08 -24.09
N ALA A 91 8.20 -14.94 -24.18
CA ALA A 91 7.37 -15.59 -25.20
C ALA A 91 7.35 -14.85 -26.53
N ALA A 92 7.83 -13.60 -26.57
CA ALA A 92 7.95 -12.87 -27.82
C ALA A 92 8.88 -13.65 -28.77
N PRO A 93 8.42 -13.96 -30.01
CA PRO A 93 9.26 -14.69 -30.93
C PRO A 93 10.53 -13.86 -31.20
N VAL A 94 11.68 -14.53 -31.13
CA VAL A 94 12.94 -13.91 -31.52
C VAL A 94 12.84 -13.65 -33.01
N SER A 95 12.42 -12.46 -33.36
CA SER A 95 12.38 -12.04 -34.77
C SER A 95 13.81 -11.95 -35.27
N SER A 96 14.09 -12.60 -36.39
CA SER A 96 15.35 -12.40 -37.09
C SER A 96 15.47 -10.92 -37.49
N GLU A 97 16.69 -10.42 -37.62
CA GLU A 97 16.90 -9.03 -38.10
C GLU A 97 16.18 -8.75 -39.42
N GLU A 98 16.06 -9.76 -40.27
CA GLU A 98 15.32 -9.66 -41.55
C GLU A 98 13.82 -9.45 -41.34
N GLU A 99 13.21 -10.10 -40.37
CA GLU A 99 11.76 -9.91 -40.04
C GLU A 99 11.47 -8.51 -39.50
N VAL A 100 12.36 -8.02 -38.65
CA VAL A 100 12.25 -6.63 -38.13
C VAL A 100 12.39 -5.62 -39.25
N LEU A 101 13.35 -5.80 -40.13
CA LEU A 101 13.55 -4.93 -41.29
C LEU A 101 12.36 -4.96 -42.24
N ARG A 102 11.76 -6.13 -42.49
CA ARG A 102 10.56 -6.26 -43.31
C ARG A 102 9.36 -5.53 -42.68
N ALA A 103 9.15 -5.72 -41.38
CA ALA A 103 8.07 -5.03 -40.65
C ALA A 103 8.24 -3.52 -40.73
N TYR A 104 9.46 -3.03 -40.58
CA TYR A 104 9.77 -1.61 -40.66
C TYR A 104 9.57 -1.04 -42.08
N GLN A 105 9.89 -1.82 -43.13
CA GLN A 105 9.66 -1.44 -44.51
C GLN A 105 8.17 -1.32 -44.85
N VAL A 106 7.35 -2.28 -44.39
CA VAL A 106 5.90 -2.26 -44.58
C VAL A 106 5.29 -1.05 -43.86
N GLU A 107 5.73 -0.72 -42.68
CA GLU A 107 5.26 0.44 -41.94
C GLU A 107 5.64 1.75 -42.62
N LEU A 108 6.84 1.85 -43.18
CA LEU A 108 7.28 2.99 -43.96
C LEU A 108 6.48 3.17 -45.25
N GLU A 109 6.15 2.08 -45.96
CA GLU A 109 5.35 2.12 -47.17
C GLU A 109 3.91 2.55 -46.86
N SER A 110 3.29 2.02 -45.80
CA SER A 110 1.95 2.40 -45.37
C SER A 110 1.87 3.89 -45.01
N ALA A 111 2.85 4.38 -44.25
CA ALA A 111 2.95 5.78 -43.86
C ALA A 111 3.19 6.71 -45.08
N ARG A 112 3.76 6.19 -46.15
CA ARG A 112 3.99 6.94 -47.37
C ARG A 112 2.73 7.05 -48.23
N GLU A 113 1.90 5.99 -48.24
CA GLU A 113 0.60 5.98 -48.91
C GLU A 113 -0.41 6.89 -48.24
N GLU A 114 -0.40 6.99 -46.91
CA GLU A 114 -1.29 7.89 -46.18
C GLU A 114 -0.98 9.38 -46.38
N ARG A 115 0.21 9.73 -46.88
CA ARG A 115 0.61 11.12 -47.14
C ARG A 115 0.17 11.63 -48.51
N PHE A 116 -0.31 10.78 -49.36
CA PHE A 116 -0.84 11.08 -50.68
C PHE A 116 -2.31 10.67 -50.80
#